data_2741fd8094d11afa2cff82d42c7b2d61
#
_entry.id   2741fd8094d11afa2cff82d42c7b2d61
#
_cell.length_a   1.000
_cell.length_b   1.000
_cell.length_c   1.000
_cell.angle_alpha   90.00
_cell.angle_beta   90.00
_cell.angle_gamma   90.00
#
_symmetry.space_group_name_H-M   'P 1'
#
loop_
_entity.id
_entity.type
_entity.pdbx_description
1 polymer ?
#
loop_
_entity_poly.entity_id
_entity_poly.type
_entity_poly.pdbx_seq_one_letter_code
_entity_poly.pdbx_strand_id
1 'polypeptide(L)'
;MKIVLRRMGYGSLALLGILLLFIAISFANHTIKLKIESAILSPPGVMVDVNNHPMHVYIEGSGEHTLVFMSGGGTSSPVLDFKALYSRLSDQYKVAVVEKAGYGFSATAKVPRDIDTMLEETRTALTLAGETPPYVLFPHSMSGIEALYWAQMYPNEIEAIIGLDPAIPQVYEEYPLPSFGMRSLTGLGARVGITRFFPDIVNSSAAIEEKRLSSQEEEIYRALFYKKTQTLNMNEEVKMIRNNAAQVLERGIPDVPMYFFISNGEELPVEDWKNYLVNYIESVKIGRYHLLHNGHYVHDADPDLIAEESIKFIEEL
;
A
#
# COMPACT_ATOMS: atom_id res chain seq x y z
N MET A 1 44.55 22.51 -25.70
CA MET A 1 43.47 21.50 -25.82
C MET A 1 43.79 20.22 -25.02
N LYS A 2 44.86 19.50 -25.23
CA LYS A 2 45.20 18.25 -24.49
C LYS A 2 45.33 18.41 -22.99
N ILE A 3 45.90 19.53 -22.46
CA ILE A 3 46.07 19.77 -21.03
C ILE A 3 44.72 20.06 -20.36
N VAL A 4 43.81 20.78 -21.02
CA VAL A 4 42.44 21.07 -20.50
C VAL A 4 41.61 19.78 -20.42
N LEU A 5 41.63 18.97 -21.48
CA LEU A 5 40.96 17.66 -21.50
C LEU A 5 41.48 16.72 -20.39
N ARG A 6 42.80 16.73 -20.11
CA ARG A 6 43.40 15.92 -19.04
C ARG A 6 43.00 16.42 -17.66
N ARG A 7 42.95 17.75 -17.45
CA ARG A 7 42.46 18.33 -16.19
C ARG A 7 40.98 18.08 -15.96
N MET A 8 40.13 18.15 -17.01
CA MET A 8 38.73 17.79 -16.95
C MET A 8 38.56 16.30 -16.60
N GLY A 9 39.39 15.42 -17.18
CA GLY A 9 39.39 13.98 -16.86
C GLY A 9 39.72 13.70 -15.40
N TYR A 10 40.72 14.35 -14.82
CA TYR A 10 41.03 14.21 -13.40
C TYR A 10 39.93 14.78 -12.50
N GLY A 11 39.32 15.91 -12.85
CA GLY A 11 38.19 16.46 -12.15
C GLY A 11 36.99 15.51 -12.13
N SER A 12 36.64 14.92 -13.26
CA SER A 12 35.56 13.92 -13.37
C SER A 12 35.83 12.66 -12.55
N LEU A 13 37.10 12.16 -12.57
CA LEU A 13 37.49 11.01 -11.75
C LEU A 13 37.43 11.30 -10.26
N ALA A 14 37.85 12.50 -9.83
CA ALA A 14 37.75 12.93 -8.43
C ALA A 14 36.28 13.02 -7.98
N LEU A 15 35.40 13.62 -8.79
CA LEU A 15 33.94 13.69 -8.51
C LEU A 15 33.31 12.30 -8.41
N LEU A 16 33.67 11.39 -9.34
CA LEU A 16 33.20 10.02 -9.28
C LEU A 16 33.68 9.30 -8.00
N GLY A 17 34.93 9.51 -7.62
CA GLY A 17 35.49 8.96 -6.36
C GLY A 17 34.77 9.47 -5.13
N ILE A 18 34.44 10.77 -5.07
CA ILE A 18 33.66 11.38 -3.98
C ILE A 18 32.24 10.79 -3.93
N LEU A 19 31.59 10.64 -5.09
CA LEU A 19 30.24 10.04 -5.17
C LEU A 19 30.24 8.59 -4.68
N LEU A 20 31.19 7.78 -5.12
CA LEU A 20 31.31 6.39 -4.69
C LEU A 20 31.58 6.27 -3.19
N LEU A 21 32.44 7.14 -2.63
CA LEU A 21 32.71 7.20 -1.20
C LEU A 21 31.45 7.59 -0.41
N PHE A 22 30.70 8.59 -0.89
CA PHE A 22 29.42 8.98 -0.30
C PHE A 22 28.41 7.83 -0.28
N ILE A 23 28.25 7.10 -1.42
CA ILE A 23 27.37 5.95 -1.52
C ILE A 23 27.82 4.85 -0.53
N ALA A 24 29.10 4.57 -0.42
CA ALA A 24 29.63 3.57 0.50
C ALA A 24 29.36 3.93 1.96
N ILE A 25 29.57 5.19 2.35
CA ILE A 25 29.27 5.69 3.70
C ILE A 25 27.75 5.62 3.97
N SER A 26 26.92 6.04 3.03
CA SER A 26 25.46 5.97 3.12
C SER A 26 25.00 4.54 3.35
N PHE A 27 25.49 3.60 2.54
CA PHE A 27 25.17 2.17 2.65
C PHE A 27 25.59 1.58 3.99
N ALA A 28 26.81 1.88 4.45
CA ALA A 28 27.28 1.42 5.75
C ALA A 28 26.42 1.97 6.89
N ASN A 29 26.12 3.27 6.91
CA ASN A 29 25.22 3.88 7.87
C ASN A 29 23.82 3.27 7.85
N HIS A 30 23.26 3.08 6.67
CA HIS A 30 21.93 2.45 6.50
C HIS A 30 21.90 1.04 7.07
N THR A 31 22.91 0.21 6.74
CA THR A 31 23.02 -1.17 7.22
C THR A 31 23.12 -1.23 8.75
N ILE A 32 23.94 -0.35 9.35
CA ILE A 32 24.06 -0.26 10.82
C ILE A 32 22.71 0.14 11.44
N LYS A 33 22.06 1.16 10.90
CA LYS A 33 20.76 1.64 11.41
C LYS A 33 19.67 0.57 11.27
N LEU A 34 19.59 -0.15 10.14
CA LEU A 34 18.64 -1.26 9.98
C LEU A 34 18.83 -2.35 11.05
N LYS A 35 20.09 -2.64 11.42
CA LYS A 35 20.38 -3.61 12.48
C LYS A 35 19.91 -3.10 13.86
N ILE A 36 20.11 -1.83 14.15
CA ILE A 36 19.65 -1.22 15.42
C ILE A 36 18.11 -1.19 15.45
N GLU A 37 17.50 -0.71 14.40
CA GLU A 37 16.05 -0.59 14.24
C GLU A 37 15.34 -1.96 14.27
N SER A 38 16.03 -3.03 13.87
CA SER A 38 15.44 -4.37 13.94
C SER A 38 15.05 -4.81 15.36
N ALA A 39 15.64 -4.21 16.39
CA ALA A 39 15.33 -4.52 17.79
C ALA A 39 13.92 -4.04 18.21
N ILE A 40 13.35 -3.05 17.53
CA ILE A 40 11.99 -2.55 17.81
C ILE A 40 10.95 -3.13 16.85
N LEU A 41 11.38 -3.86 15.81
CA LEU A 41 10.50 -4.43 14.81
C LEU A 41 10.04 -5.84 15.23
N SER A 42 8.94 -5.89 15.98
CA SER A 42 8.24 -7.13 16.31
C SER A 42 6.87 -7.13 15.61
N PRO A 43 6.55 -8.14 14.78
CA PRO A 43 5.24 -8.25 14.15
C PRO A 43 4.13 -8.30 15.21
N PRO A 44 3.13 -7.42 15.18
CA PRO A 44 2.05 -7.41 16.17
C PRO A 44 0.98 -8.49 15.94
N GLY A 45 1.01 -9.16 14.80
CA GLY A 45 0.03 -10.17 14.38
C GLY A 45 0.65 -11.55 14.21
N VAL A 46 0.10 -12.29 13.26
CA VAL A 46 0.51 -13.67 12.94
C VAL A 46 1.40 -13.68 11.71
N MET A 47 2.51 -14.41 11.77
CA MET A 47 3.33 -14.72 10.61
C MET A 47 2.91 -16.08 10.06
N VAL A 48 2.48 -16.11 8.79
CA VAL A 48 2.08 -17.33 8.08
C VAL A 48 3.03 -17.60 6.92
N ASP A 49 3.28 -18.85 6.59
CA ASP A 49 4.12 -19.22 5.45
C ASP A 49 3.24 -19.41 4.21
N VAL A 50 3.33 -18.50 3.26
CA VAL A 50 2.60 -18.55 2.00
C VAL A 50 3.60 -18.85 0.87
N ASN A 51 3.50 -20.02 0.27
CA ASN A 51 4.35 -20.42 -0.87
C ASN A 51 5.87 -20.24 -0.59
N ASN A 52 6.33 -20.63 0.61
CA ASN A 52 7.70 -20.54 1.12
C ASN A 52 8.20 -19.10 1.34
N HIS A 53 7.32 -18.16 1.63
CA HIS A 53 7.72 -16.86 2.16
C HIS A 53 6.79 -16.40 3.29
N PRO A 54 7.33 -15.83 4.38
CA PRO A 54 6.53 -15.35 5.48
C PRO A 54 5.72 -14.12 5.09
N MET A 55 4.41 -14.19 5.32
CA MET A 55 3.51 -13.05 5.24
C MET A 55 2.93 -12.74 6.62
N HIS A 56 2.70 -11.47 6.88
CA HIS A 56 2.13 -10.99 8.13
C HIS A 56 0.64 -10.68 7.94
N VAL A 57 -0.15 -11.15 8.90
CA VAL A 57 -1.58 -10.83 9.02
C VAL A 57 -1.81 -10.30 10.42
N TYR A 58 -2.27 -9.06 10.52
CA TYR A 58 -2.72 -8.47 11.78
C TYR A 58 -4.20 -8.72 11.95
N ILE A 59 -4.61 -9.17 13.14
CA ILE A 59 -6.01 -9.43 13.47
C ILE A 59 -6.33 -8.75 14.80
N GLU A 60 -7.45 -8.02 14.85
CA GLU A 60 -7.94 -7.34 16.05
C GLU A 60 -9.46 -7.41 16.09
N GLY A 61 -10.03 -7.34 17.30
CA GLY A 61 -11.46 -7.34 17.50
C GLY A 61 -12.12 -8.71 17.33
N SER A 62 -13.43 -8.69 17.36
CA SER A 62 -14.28 -9.87 17.18
C SER A 62 -15.66 -9.43 16.71
N GLY A 63 -16.33 -10.25 15.91
CA GLY A 63 -17.65 -9.92 15.37
C GLY A 63 -18.06 -10.92 14.30
N GLU A 64 -19.25 -10.75 13.77
CA GLU A 64 -19.79 -11.61 12.72
C GLU A 64 -19.09 -11.35 11.37
N HIS A 65 -18.84 -10.07 11.07
CA HIS A 65 -18.18 -9.66 9.84
C HIS A 65 -16.66 -9.52 10.05
N THR A 66 -15.88 -9.99 9.09
CA THR A 66 -14.43 -9.77 9.02
C THR A 66 -14.09 -8.71 7.98
N LEU A 67 -13.53 -7.60 8.44
CA LEU A 67 -13.13 -6.45 7.63
C LEU A 67 -11.67 -6.63 7.18
N VAL A 68 -11.43 -6.78 5.89
CA VAL A 68 -10.09 -7.01 5.34
C VAL A 68 -9.53 -5.73 4.74
N PHE A 69 -8.53 -5.15 5.39
CA PHE A 69 -7.83 -3.95 4.94
C PHE A 69 -6.71 -4.30 3.96
N MET A 70 -6.74 -3.64 2.79
CA MET A 70 -5.86 -3.92 1.66
C MET A 70 -5.09 -2.65 1.28
N SER A 71 -3.77 -2.68 1.44
CA SER A 71 -2.92 -1.49 1.25
C SER A 71 -2.68 -1.12 -0.20
N GLY A 72 -2.60 0.17 -0.45
CA GLY A 72 -2.18 0.76 -1.71
C GLY A 72 -0.74 0.47 -2.09
N GLY A 73 -0.33 0.92 -3.27
CA GLY A 73 1.02 0.72 -3.77
C GLY A 73 2.06 1.49 -2.98
N GLY A 74 3.14 0.81 -2.58
CA GLY A 74 4.27 1.46 -1.91
C GLY A 74 4.10 1.72 -0.42
N THR A 75 2.98 1.35 0.19
CA THR A 75 2.71 1.46 1.64
C THR A 75 3.76 0.70 2.44
N SER A 76 4.54 1.41 3.25
CA SER A 76 5.64 0.81 4.00
C SER A 76 5.20 0.05 5.24
N SER A 77 4.07 0.42 5.85
CA SER A 77 3.52 -0.20 7.06
C SER A 77 2.00 -0.22 7.02
N PRO A 78 1.38 -1.18 6.31
CA PRO A 78 -0.08 -1.27 6.20
C PRO A 78 -0.81 -1.26 7.55
N VAL A 79 -0.32 -2.02 8.53
CA VAL A 79 -0.93 -2.07 9.86
C VAL A 79 -0.99 -0.70 10.52
N LEU A 80 0.06 0.12 10.41
CA LEU A 80 0.09 1.43 11.03
C LEU A 80 -0.64 2.50 10.20
N ASP A 81 -0.66 2.37 8.88
CA ASP A 81 -1.41 3.28 8.02
C ASP A 81 -2.93 3.16 8.24
N PHE A 82 -3.45 1.94 8.40
CA PHE A 82 -4.89 1.78 8.65
C PHE A 82 -5.32 1.91 10.11
N LYS A 83 -4.36 2.10 11.04
CA LYS A 83 -4.65 2.07 12.48
C LYS A 83 -5.72 3.08 12.89
N ALA A 84 -5.68 4.27 12.37
CA ALA A 84 -6.66 5.30 12.69
C ALA A 84 -8.10 4.83 12.45
N LEU A 85 -8.33 4.12 11.34
CA LEU A 85 -9.65 3.66 10.97
C LEU A 85 -10.01 2.33 11.64
N TYR A 86 -9.16 1.29 11.54
CA TYR A 86 -9.55 -0.02 12.05
C TYR A 86 -9.76 -0.03 13.56
N SER A 87 -9.03 0.79 14.34
CA SER A 87 -9.24 0.89 15.79
C SER A 87 -10.64 1.41 16.18
N ARG A 88 -11.38 2.05 15.28
CA ARG A 88 -12.75 2.51 15.47
C ARG A 88 -13.78 1.43 15.12
N LEU A 89 -13.35 0.42 14.37
CA LEU A 89 -14.20 -0.66 13.89
C LEU A 89 -14.01 -1.95 14.69
N SER A 90 -12.84 -2.12 15.32
CA SER A 90 -12.47 -3.36 16.02
C SER A 90 -13.27 -3.66 17.28
N ASP A 91 -14.00 -2.67 17.84
CA ASP A 91 -14.91 -2.90 18.95
C ASP A 91 -16.17 -3.68 18.54
N GLN A 92 -16.57 -3.62 17.26
CA GLN A 92 -17.80 -4.22 16.73
C GLN A 92 -17.53 -5.35 15.72
N TYR A 93 -16.42 -5.27 15.02
CA TYR A 93 -16.06 -6.18 13.94
C TYR A 93 -14.70 -6.82 14.16
N LYS A 94 -14.50 -7.95 13.52
CA LYS A 94 -13.16 -8.51 13.36
C LYS A 94 -12.45 -7.77 12.23
N VAL A 95 -11.24 -7.31 12.47
CA VAL A 95 -10.39 -6.61 11.51
C VAL A 95 -9.20 -7.47 11.14
N ALA A 96 -8.89 -7.58 9.86
CA ALA A 96 -7.69 -8.21 9.35
C ALA A 96 -6.93 -7.26 8.41
N VAL A 97 -5.64 -7.03 8.66
CA VAL A 97 -4.77 -6.29 7.75
C VAL A 97 -3.76 -7.27 7.17
N VAL A 98 -3.83 -7.51 5.86
CA VAL A 98 -2.89 -8.39 5.16
C VAL A 98 -1.75 -7.57 4.59
N GLU A 99 -0.54 -7.84 5.05
CA GLU A 99 0.66 -7.23 4.48
C GLU A 99 1.21 -8.10 3.35
N LYS A 100 1.09 -7.60 2.13
CA LYS A 100 1.56 -8.30 0.91
C LYS A 100 3.07 -8.59 0.96
N ALA A 101 3.54 -9.53 0.15
CA ALA A 101 4.98 -9.76 0.01
C ALA A 101 5.74 -8.46 -0.25
N GLY A 102 6.76 -8.18 0.56
CA GLY A 102 7.56 -6.96 0.50
C GLY A 102 7.01 -5.75 1.27
N TYR A 103 5.83 -5.84 1.85
CA TYR A 103 5.19 -4.79 2.67
C TYR A 103 5.38 -5.08 4.16
N GLY A 104 5.40 -4.04 4.98
CA GLY A 104 5.40 -4.13 6.43
C GLY A 104 6.35 -5.18 7.00
N PHE A 105 5.81 -6.09 7.78
CA PHE A 105 6.56 -7.19 8.38
C PHE A 105 6.72 -8.40 7.44
N SER A 106 5.96 -8.48 6.33
CA SER A 106 6.07 -9.58 5.36
C SER A 106 7.42 -9.60 4.66
N ALA A 107 7.89 -10.80 4.33
CA ALA A 107 9.16 -10.96 3.62
C ALA A 107 9.10 -10.40 2.20
N THR A 108 10.23 -9.93 1.70
CA THR A 108 10.40 -9.70 0.26
C THR A 108 10.66 -11.03 -0.42
N ALA A 109 9.87 -11.37 -1.43
CA ALA A 109 9.92 -12.65 -2.12
C ALA A 109 10.09 -12.48 -3.64
N LYS A 110 10.69 -13.47 -4.29
CA LYS A 110 10.80 -13.51 -5.76
C LYS A 110 9.59 -14.25 -6.33
N VAL A 111 8.43 -13.59 -6.23
CA VAL A 111 7.14 -14.11 -6.71
C VAL A 111 6.55 -13.14 -7.71
N PRO A 112 5.79 -13.61 -8.71
CA PRO A 112 5.09 -12.74 -9.64
C PRO A 112 4.14 -11.76 -8.92
N ARG A 113 3.87 -10.63 -9.55
CA ARG A 113 2.91 -9.64 -9.05
C ARG A 113 1.76 -9.45 -10.05
N ASP A 114 1.43 -10.52 -10.80
CA ASP A 114 0.15 -10.60 -11.49
C ASP A 114 -0.99 -10.73 -10.47
N ILE A 115 -2.18 -10.34 -10.91
CA ILE A 115 -3.35 -10.22 -10.02
C ILE A 115 -3.77 -11.57 -9.43
N ASP A 116 -3.62 -12.66 -10.20
CA ASP A 116 -3.95 -14.03 -9.76
C ASP A 116 -3.05 -14.44 -8.59
N THR A 117 -1.74 -14.27 -8.73
CA THR A 117 -0.76 -14.60 -7.69
C THR A 117 -0.99 -13.78 -6.42
N MET A 118 -1.22 -12.47 -6.56
CA MET A 118 -1.46 -11.59 -5.40
C MET A 118 -2.74 -11.96 -4.66
N LEU A 119 -3.82 -12.24 -5.38
CA LEU A 119 -5.08 -12.67 -4.78
C LEU A 119 -4.95 -14.01 -4.07
N GLU A 120 -4.27 -14.99 -4.70
CA GLU A 120 -4.04 -16.30 -4.09
C GLU A 120 -3.22 -16.17 -2.79
N GLU A 121 -2.16 -15.35 -2.79
CA GLU A 121 -1.36 -15.08 -1.58
C GLU A 121 -2.20 -14.46 -0.47
N THR A 122 -3.04 -13.47 -0.76
CA THR A 122 -3.90 -12.80 0.22
C THR A 122 -4.91 -13.77 0.82
N ARG A 123 -5.60 -14.55 -0.01
CA ARG A 123 -6.57 -15.57 0.43
C ARG A 123 -5.92 -16.67 1.27
N THR A 124 -4.75 -17.13 0.83
CA THR A 124 -3.98 -18.15 1.56
C THR A 124 -3.51 -17.62 2.91
N ALA A 125 -3.02 -16.38 2.96
CA ALA A 125 -2.58 -15.75 4.19
C ALA A 125 -3.70 -15.65 5.23
N LEU A 126 -4.89 -15.19 4.83
CA LEU A 126 -6.07 -15.12 5.69
C LEU A 126 -6.47 -16.52 6.20
N THR A 127 -6.55 -17.50 5.31
CA THR A 127 -6.91 -18.89 5.69
C THR A 127 -5.92 -19.46 6.70
N LEU A 128 -4.61 -19.27 6.49
CA LEU A 128 -3.57 -19.74 7.40
C LEU A 128 -3.56 -18.97 8.73
N ALA A 129 -4.03 -17.73 8.73
CA ALA A 129 -4.23 -16.94 9.94
C ALA A 129 -5.52 -17.31 10.70
N GLY A 130 -6.34 -18.22 10.16
CA GLY A 130 -7.56 -18.72 10.79
C GLY A 130 -8.82 -17.96 10.39
N GLU A 131 -8.73 -17.09 9.39
CA GLU A 131 -9.87 -16.31 8.90
C GLU A 131 -10.57 -17.03 7.75
N THR A 132 -11.90 -16.90 7.71
CA THR A 132 -12.76 -17.53 6.72
C THR A 132 -13.73 -16.52 6.11
N PRO A 133 -14.01 -16.60 4.80
CA PRO A 133 -15.01 -15.72 4.18
C PRO A 133 -16.43 -16.03 4.71
N PRO A 134 -17.41 -15.13 4.47
CA PRO A 134 -17.29 -13.96 3.61
C PRO A 134 -16.63 -12.76 4.30
N TYR A 135 -16.10 -11.80 3.49
CA TYR A 135 -15.36 -10.62 3.95
C TYR A 135 -15.99 -9.32 3.45
N VAL A 136 -15.85 -8.25 4.24
CA VAL A 136 -16.00 -6.87 3.76
C VAL A 136 -14.61 -6.32 3.46
N LEU A 137 -14.33 -5.97 2.21
CA LEU A 137 -13.02 -5.50 1.78
C LEU A 137 -12.88 -3.99 1.93
N PHE A 138 -11.76 -3.55 2.50
CA PHE A 138 -11.38 -2.14 2.65
C PHE A 138 -10.13 -1.83 1.82
N PRO A 139 -10.24 -1.75 0.47
CA PRO A 139 -9.10 -1.42 -0.37
C PRO A 139 -8.80 0.08 -0.34
N HIS A 140 -7.50 0.42 -0.24
CA HIS A 140 -6.99 1.76 -0.46
C HIS A 140 -6.22 1.83 -1.78
N SER A 141 -6.47 2.87 -2.61
CA SER A 141 -5.65 3.15 -3.79
C SER A 141 -5.52 1.92 -4.72
N MET A 142 -4.31 1.54 -5.09
CA MET A 142 -4.00 0.46 -6.04
C MET A 142 -4.65 -0.88 -5.69
N SER A 143 -4.90 -1.18 -4.42
CA SER A 143 -5.58 -2.42 -4.02
C SER A 143 -7.07 -2.47 -4.39
N GLY A 144 -7.65 -1.36 -4.86
CA GLY A 144 -8.96 -1.39 -5.50
C GLY A 144 -9.03 -2.39 -6.65
N ILE A 145 -7.94 -2.53 -7.42
CA ILE A 145 -7.85 -3.52 -8.50
C ILE A 145 -7.90 -4.96 -7.95
N GLU A 146 -7.21 -5.25 -6.84
CA GLU A 146 -7.24 -6.57 -6.20
C GLU A 146 -8.62 -6.88 -5.62
N ALA A 147 -9.26 -5.91 -4.97
CA ALA A 147 -10.59 -6.09 -4.37
C ALA A 147 -11.67 -6.35 -5.41
N LEU A 148 -11.65 -5.60 -6.52
CA LEU A 148 -12.57 -5.82 -7.63
C LEU A 148 -12.34 -7.19 -8.28
N TYR A 149 -11.08 -7.59 -8.46
CA TYR A 149 -10.75 -8.91 -9.01
C TYR A 149 -11.22 -10.04 -8.07
N TRP A 150 -11.03 -9.88 -6.77
CA TRP A 150 -11.51 -10.86 -5.78
C TRP A 150 -13.03 -11.06 -5.88
N ALA A 151 -13.78 -9.96 -5.90
CA ALA A 151 -15.23 -10.01 -6.04
C ALA A 151 -15.69 -10.61 -7.39
N GLN A 152 -14.93 -10.43 -8.46
CA GLN A 152 -15.22 -11.04 -9.77
C GLN A 152 -14.97 -12.56 -9.78
N MET A 153 -13.88 -13.00 -9.14
CA MET A 153 -13.46 -14.41 -9.18
C MET A 153 -14.15 -15.27 -8.12
N TYR A 154 -14.44 -14.70 -6.97
CA TYR A 154 -15.00 -15.40 -5.81
C TYR A 154 -16.12 -14.56 -5.15
N PRO A 155 -17.23 -14.32 -5.88
CA PRO A 155 -18.29 -13.42 -5.37
C PRO A 155 -18.90 -13.88 -4.05
N ASN A 156 -18.94 -15.18 -3.78
CA ASN A 156 -19.46 -15.73 -2.52
C ASN A 156 -18.52 -15.51 -1.31
N GLU A 157 -17.31 -15.04 -1.55
CA GLU A 157 -16.36 -14.71 -0.48
C GLU A 157 -16.44 -13.24 -0.06
N ILE A 158 -17.19 -12.40 -0.78
CA ILE A 158 -17.23 -10.95 -0.58
C ILE A 158 -18.66 -10.50 -0.28
N GLU A 159 -18.86 -9.91 0.90
CA GLU A 159 -20.12 -9.29 1.30
C GLU A 159 -20.26 -7.90 0.68
N ALA A 160 -19.19 -7.10 0.74
CA ALA A 160 -19.16 -5.75 0.21
C ALA A 160 -17.71 -5.26 -0.02
N ILE A 161 -17.58 -4.17 -0.77
CA ILE A 161 -16.33 -3.41 -0.91
C ILE A 161 -16.55 -1.99 -0.38
N ILE A 162 -15.80 -1.59 0.64
CA ILE A 162 -15.75 -0.23 1.17
C ILE A 162 -14.43 0.39 0.74
N GLY A 163 -14.46 1.13 -0.36
CA GLY A 163 -13.27 1.69 -0.98
C GLY A 163 -12.79 2.96 -0.29
N LEU A 164 -11.53 2.96 0.13
CA LEU A 164 -10.82 4.11 0.72
C LEU A 164 -10.04 4.81 -0.40
N ASP A 165 -10.71 5.65 -1.17
CA ASP A 165 -10.20 6.29 -2.40
C ASP A 165 -9.55 5.26 -3.36
N PRO A 166 -10.29 4.18 -3.72
CA PRO A 166 -9.74 3.02 -4.39
C PRO A 166 -9.47 3.32 -5.87
N ALA A 167 -8.37 2.80 -6.40
CA ALA A 167 -8.17 2.82 -7.84
C ALA A 167 -9.12 1.85 -8.54
N ILE A 168 -9.68 2.28 -9.66
CA ILE A 168 -10.48 1.47 -10.58
C ILE A 168 -9.71 1.24 -11.88
N PRO A 169 -10.04 0.21 -12.68
CA PRO A 169 -9.27 -0.12 -13.90
C PRO A 169 -9.05 1.04 -14.86
N GLN A 170 -10.07 1.87 -15.06
CA GLN A 170 -10.06 2.97 -16.03
C GLN A 170 -8.97 4.02 -15.74
N VAL A 171 -8.65 4.28 -14.46
CA VAL A 171 -7.63 5.29 -14.13
C VAL A 171 -6.24 4.89 -14.63
N TYR A 172 -5.96 3.60 -14.83
CA TYR A 172 -4.65 3.13 -15.31
C TYR A 172 -4.44 3.25 -16.81
N GLU A 173 -5.44 3.65 -17.57
CA GLU A 173 -5.26 4.04 -18.97
C GLU A 173 -4.43 5.32 -19.09
N GLU A 174 -4.63 6.26 -18.17
CA GLU A 174 -3.98 7.59 -18.15
C GLU A 174 -2.92 7.74 -17.06
N TYR A 175 -2.95 6.91 -15.99
CA TYR A 175 -2.07 7.05 -14.85
C TYR A 175 -0.58 7.01 -15.28
N PRO A 176 0.21 8.07 -15.01
CA PRO A 176 1.61 8.12 -15.41
C PRO A 176 2.47 7.22 -14.52
N LEU A 177 2.77 6.03 -15.00
CA LEU A 177 3.67 5.12 -14.27
C LEU A 177 5.13 5.55 -14.41
N PRO A 178 5.93 5.50 -13.33
CA PRO A 178 7.34 5.82 -13.40
C PRO A 178 8.09 4.85 -14.33
N SER A 179 9.01 5.38 -15.15
CA SER A 179 9.79 4.59 -16.07
C SER A 179 10.66 3.54 -15.34
N PHE A 180 11.08 2.50 -16.05
CA PHE A 180 12.00 1.50 -15.51
C PHE A 180 13.28 2.12 -14.91
N GLY A 181 13.87 3.10 -15.60
CA GLY A 181 15.05 3.80 -15.11
C GLY A 181 14.81 4.55 -13.80
N MET A 182 13.67 5.23 -13.68
CA MET A 182 13.29 5.94 -12.47
C MET A 182 13.08 4.96 -11.30
N ARG A 183 12.30 3.90 -11.50
CA ARG A 183 12.09 2.86 -10.47
C ARG A 183 13.38 2.21 -10.02
N SER A 184 14.30 1.91 -10.97
CA SER A 184 15.59 1.33 -10.65
C SER A 184 16.46 2.28 -9.84
N LEU A 185 16.47 3.57 -10.17
CA LEU A 185 17.24 4.59 -9.48
C LEU A 185 16.71 4.83 -8.06
N THR A 186 15.39 5.00 -7.90
CA THR A 186 14.77 5.19 -6.58
C THR A 186 14.94 3.95 -5.70
N GLY A 187 14.77 2.76 -6.25
CA GLY A 187 15.03 1.49 -5.55
C GLY A 187 16.48 1.32 -5.12
N LEU A 188 17.44 1.71 -5.96
CA LEU A 188 18.86 1.72 -5.58
C LEU A 188 19.11 2.75 -4.46
N GLY A 189 18.57 3.97 -4.60
CA GLY A 189 18.67 5.02 -3.58
C GLY A 189 18.16 4.56 -2.21
N ALA A 190 17.01 3.90 -2.17
CA ALA A 190 16.45 3.33 -0.95
C ALA A 190 17.37 2.27 -0.32
N ARG A 191 17.89 1.33 -1.14
CA ARG A 191 18.79 0.25 -0.68
C ARG A 191 20.13 0.75 -0.14
N VAL A 192 20.66 1.83 -0.70
CA VAL A 192 21.91 2.43 -0.20
C VAL A 192 21.66 3.51 0.87
N GLY A 193 20.39 3.71 1.28
CA GLY A 193 20.03 4.57 2.39
C GLY A 193 20.00 6.06 2.07
N ILE A 194 19.90 6.45 0.80
CA ILE A 194 19.78 7.87 0.39
C ILE A 194 18.54 8.51 1.01
N THR A 195 17.44 7.76 1.14
CA THR A 195 16.19 8.22 1.76
C THR A 195 16.37 8.75 3.20
N ARG A 196 17.40 8.28 3.92
CA ARG A 196 17.70 8.73 5.30
C ARG A 196 18.22 10.17 5.38
N PHE A 197 18.68 10.73 4.27
CA PHE A 197 19.08 12.15 4.19
C PHE A 197 17.88 13.08 3.93
N PHE A 198 16.71 12.51 3.67
CA PHE A 198 15.48 13.25 3.40
C PHE A 198 14.36 12.75 4.36
N PRO A 199 14.48 13.01 5.67
CA PRO A 199 13.53 12.53 6.67
C PRO A 199 12.10 13.06 6.46
N ASP A 200 11.96 14.19 5.79
CA ASP A 200 10.65 14.77 5.49
C ASP A 200 9.79 13.83 4.61
N ILE A 201 10.40 12.97 3.81
CA ILE A 201 9.66 11.97 3.00
C ILE A 201 8.85 11.03 3.89
N VAL A 202 9.43 10.53 4.99
CA VAL A 202 8.69 9.66 5.92
C VAL A 202 7.82 10.45 6.88
N ASN A 203 8.24 11.66 7.26
CA ASN A 203 7.49 12.51 8.19
C ASN A 203 6.22 13.09 7.57
N SER A 204 6.15 13.20 6.24
CA SER A 204 4.94 13.58 5.50
C SER A 204 4.01 12.40 5.17
N SER A 205 4.26 11.21 5.73
CA SER A 205 3.28 10.12 5.66
C SER A 205 2.03 10.50 6.46
N ALA A 206 0.85 10.29 5.89
CA ALA A 206 -0.42 10.78 6.47
C ALA A 206 -0.62 10.33 7.93
N ALA A 207 -0.33 9.07 8.27
CA ALA A 207 -0.44 8.55 9.63
C ALA A 207 0.44 9.33 10.66
N ILE A 208 1.60 9.85 10.24
CA ILE A 208 2.48 10.66 11.08
C ILE A 208 2.02 12.12 11.11
N GLU A 209 1.74 12.70 9.94
CA GLU A 209 1.34 14.11 9.79
C GLU A 209 0.03 14.40 10.53
N GLU A 210 -0.95 13.49 10.41
CA GLU A 210 -2.25 13.53 11.10
C GLU A 210 -2.18 13.09 12.58
N LYS A 211 -0.98 12.76 13.08
CA LYS A 211 -0.74 12.35 14.48
C LYS A 211 -1.61 11.16 14.92
N ARG A 212 -1.76 10.17 14.04
CA ARG A 212 -2.57 8.99 14.29
C ARG A 212 -1.84 7.90 15.08
N LEU A 213 -0.53 8.07 15.26
CA LEU A 213 0.34 7.09 15.89
C LEU A 213 0.90 7.64 17.23
N SER A 214 1.13 6.76 18.19
CA SER A 214 1.93 7.06 19.36
C SER A 214 3.41 7.25 18.98
N SER A 215 4.20 7.89 19.84
CA SER A 215 5.63 8.10 19.59
C SER A 215 6.39 6.79 19.30
N GLN A 216 6.04 5.69 19.98
CA GLN A 216 6.64 4.39 19.74
C GLN A 216 6.25 3.83 18.37
N GLU A 217 5.00 3.98 17.96
CA GLU A 217 4.52 3.54 16.64
C GLU A 217 5.12 4.35 15.51
N GLU A 218 5.31 5.65 15.70
CA GLU A 218 6.05 6.47 14.74
C GLU A 218 7.50 6.01 14.56
N GLU A 219 8.18 5.59 15.64
CA GLU A 219 9.53 5.02 15.52
C GLU A 219 9.50 3.70 14.72
N ILE A 220 8.53 2.82 14.97
CA ILE A 220 8.33 1.57 14.22
C ILE A 220 8.01 1.88 12.75
N TYR A 221 7.14 2.86 12.50
CA TYR A 221 6.77 3.29 11.15
C TYR A 221 7.99 3.76 10.36
N ARG A 222 8.81 4.65 10.95
CA ARG A 222 10.07 5.12 10.33
C ARG A 222 11.05 3.98 10.07
N ALA A 223 11.18 3.04 11.00
CA ALA A 223 12.03 1.88 10.83
C ALA A 223 11.56 0.97 9.68
N LEU A 224 10.25 0.71 9.59
CA LEU A 224 9.64 -0.03 8.48
C LEU A 224 9.79 0.73 7.16
N PHE A 225 9.56 2.04 7.14
CA PHE A 225 9.76 2.86 5.95
C PHE A 225 11.17 2.68 5.38
N TYR A 226 12.20 2.87 6.21
CA TYR A 226 13.59 2.70 5.75
C TYR A 226 13.94 1.26 5.35
N LYS A 227 13.25 0.27 5.89
CA LYS A 227 13.47 -1.15 5.58
C LYS A 227 12.70 -1.60 4.34
N LYS A 228 11.52 -1.00 4.06
CA LYS A 228 10.53 -1.50 3.09
C LYS A 228 10.26 -0.57 1.91
N THR A 229 10.74 0.67 1.94
CA THR A 229 10.56 1.56 0.79
C THR A 229 11.18 0.98 -0.46
N GLN A 230 10.41 0.94 -1.57
CA GLN A 230 10.86 0.51 -2.89
C GLN A 230 11.39 -0.95 -2.92
N THR A 231 10.70 -1.87 -2.24
CA THR A 231 11.05 -3.30 -2.33
C THR A 231 10.90 -3.82 -3.76
N LEU A 232 11.46 -5.01 -4.01
CA LEU A 232 11.31 -5.67 -5.31
C LEU A 232 9.85 -5.92 -5.65
N ASN A 233 9.06 -6.37 -4.66
CA ASN A 233 7.64 -6.65 -4.86
C ASN A 233 6.86 -5.39 -5.22
N MET A 234 7.05 -4.27 -4.50
CA MET A 234 6.42 -2.99 -4.81
C MET A 234 6.74 -2.52 -6.24
N ASN A 235 8.01 -2.66 -6.66
CA ASN A 235 8.42 -2.27 -8.01
C ASN A 235 7.82 -3.17 -9.10
N GLU A 236 7.67 -4.48 -8.85
CA GLU A 236 7.02 -5.41 -9.78
C GLU A 236 5.49 -5.20 -9.81
N GLU A 237 4.85 -4.85 -8.69
CA GLU A 237 3.42 -4.45 -8.68
C GLU A 237 3.16 -3.24 -9.60
N VAL A 238 3.96 -2.18 -9.47
CA VAL A 238 3.86 -1.00 -10.35
C VAL A 238 4.07 -1.37 -11.82
N LYS A 239 4.94 -2.32 -12.12
CA LYS A 239 5.19 -2.80 -13.48
C LYS A 239 3.97 -3.56 -14.04
N MET A 240 3.30 -4.34 -13.20
CA MET A 240 2.19 -5.21 -13.60
C MET A 240 0.83 -4.52 -13.58
N ILE A 241 0.70 -3.36 -12.91
CA ILE A 241 -0.59 -2.77 -12.59
C ILE A 241 -1.50 -2.54 -13.80
N ARG A 242 -0.96 -2.11 -14.95
CA ARG A 242 -1.77 -1.93 -16.17
C ARG A 242 -2.32 -3.25 -16.71
N ASN A 243 -1.51 -4.32 -16.67
CA ASN A 243 -1.96 -5.64 -17.08
C ASN A 243 -3.03 -6.18 -16.12
N ASN A 244 -2.82 -5.98 -14.82
CA ASN A 244 -3.76 -6.37 -13.78
C ASN A 244 -5.08 -5.59 -13.92
N ALA A 245 -5.02 -4.28 -14.13
CA ALA A 245 -6.19 -3.44 -14.35
C ALA A 245 -6.96 -3.84 -15.63
N ALA A 246 -6.26 -4.16 -16.72
CA ALA A 246 -6.89 -4.62 -17.96
C ALA A 246 -7.67 -5.93 -17.75
N GLN A 247 -7.13 -6.89 -16.99
CA GLN A 247 -7.84 -8.14 -16.66
C GLN A 247 -9.12 -7.88 -15.87
N VAL A 248 -9.10 -6.94 -14.93
CA VAL A 248 -10.28 -6.54 -14.14
C VAL A 248 -11.30 -5.83 -15.02
N LEU A 249 -10.85 -4.95 -15.92
CA LEU A 249 -11.71 -4.23 -16.85
C LEU A 249 -12.49 -5.16 -17.79
N GLU A 250 -11.82 -6.16 -18.35
CA GLU A 250 -12.43 -7.16 -19.26
C GLU A 250 -13.55 -7.96 -18.60
N ARG A 251 -13.52 -8.15 -17.28
CA ARG A 251 -14.53 -8.92 -16.54
C ARG A 251 -15.76 -8.09 -16.16
N GLY A 252 -15.68 -6.76 -16.26
CA GLY A 252 -16.76 -5.84 -15.92
C GLY A 252 -16.91 -5.60 -14.41
N ILE A 253 -18.02 -5.00 -14.03
CA ILE A 253 -18.29 -4.62 -12.62
C ILE A 253 -18.83 -5.84 -11.87
N PRO A 254 -18.23 -6.24 -10.72
CA PRO A 254 -18.76 -7.35 -9.94
C PRO A 254 -20.10 -6.99 -9.26
N ASP A 255 -21.01 -7.99 -9.13
CA ASP A 255 -22.33 -7.81 -8.50
C ASP A 255 -22.23 -7.96 -6.97
N VAL A 256 -21.51 -7.03 -6.32
CA VAL A 256 -21.42 -6.90 -4.86
C VAL A 256 -21.71 -5.48 -4.44
N PRO A 257 -22.29 -5.24 -3.26
CA PRO A 257 -22.49 -3.89 -2.72
C PRO A 257 -21.16 -3.14 -2.58
N MET A 258 -21.14 -1.84 -2.92
CA MET A 258 -19.94 -1.03 -2.81
C MET A 258 -20.24 0.34 -2.21
N TYR A 259 -19.34 0.82 -1.35
CA TYR A 259 -19.34 2.18 -0.82
C TYR A 259 -17.96 2.80 -0.99
N PHE A 260 -17.82 3.92 -1.71
CA PHE A 260 -16.54 4.58 -1.94
C PHE A 260 -16.47 5.90 -1.18
N PHE A 261 -15.41 6.04 -0.38
CA PHE A 261 -14.98 7.33 0.17
C PHE A 261 -13.97 7.92 -0.80
N ILE A 262 -14.33 9.02 -1.44
CA ILE A 262 -13.60 9.59 -2.58
C ILE A 262 -12.94 10.89 -2.17
N SER A 263 -11.62 10.99 -2.31
CA SER A 263 -10.82 12.17 -2.02
C SER A 263 -11.10 13.33 -2.99
N ASN A 264 -10.49 14.49 -2.73
CA ASN A 264 -10.53 15.62 -3.67
C ASN A 264 -9.73 15.36 -4.97
N GLY A 265 -8.83 14.35 -4.98
CA GLY A 265 -8.02 13.95 -6.13
C GLY A 265 -6.79 14.82 -6.38
N GLU A 266 -6.57 15.91 -5.62
CA GLU A 266 -5.50 16.89 -5.89
C GLU A 266 -4.08 16.34 -5.75
N GLU A 267 -3.89 15.29 -4.93
CA GLU A 267 -2.59 14.65 -4.71
C GLU A 267 -2.23 13.61 -5.78
N LEU A 268 -3.17 13.30 -6.65
CA LEU A 268 -3.03 12.22 -7.62
C LEU A 268 -2.70 12.76 -9.03
N PRO A 269 -1.88 12.04 -9.80
CA PRO A 269 -1.44 12.51 -11.12
C PRO A 269 -2.46 12.24 -12.23
N VAL A 270 -3.73 12.02 -11.89
CA VAL A 270 -4.86 11.84 -12.81
C VAL A 270 -5.86 12.96 -12.54
N GLU A 271 -6.01 13.87 -13.47
CA GLU A 271 -6.79 15.11 -13.31
C GLU A 271 -8.26 14.83 -12.97
N ASP A 272 -8.85 13.81 -13.58
CA ASP A 272 -10.26 13.42 -13.40
C ASP A 272 -10.49 12.28 -12.38
N TRP A 273 -9.55 12.02 -11.47
CA TRP A 273 -9.63 10.92 -10.49
C TRP A 273 -11.01 10.80 -9.85
N LYS A 274 -11.50 11.88 -9.26
CA LYS A 274 -12.80 11.89 -8.59
C LYS A 274 -13.96 11.52 -9.55
N ASN A 275 -13.96 12.05 -10.75
CA ASN A 275 -15.03 11.76 -11.72
C ASN A 275 -14.98 10.31 -12.21
N TYR A 276 -13.80 9.72 -12.36
CA TYR A 276 -13.65 8.30 -12.66
C TYR A 276 -14.32 7.44 -11.58
N LEU A 277 -14.06 7.72 -10.30
CA LEU A 277 -14.62 6.94 -9.20
C LEU A 277 -16.13 7.14 -9.08
N VAL A 278 -16.63 8.37 -9.20
CA VAL A 278 -18.07 8.66 -9.18
C VAL A 278 -18.79 7.92 -10.29
N ASN A 279 -18.32 8.02 -11.53
CA ASN A 279 -18.93 7.36 -12.68
C ASN A 279 -18.93 5.82 -12.51
N TYR A 280 -17.86 5.26 -11.94
CA TYR A 280 -17.77 3.84 -11.68
C TYR A 280 -18.81 3.40 -10.63
N ILE A 281 -18.84 4.06 -9.49
CA ILE A 281 -19.72 3.67 -8.38
C ILE A 281 -21.21 3.88 -8.71
N GLU A 282 -21.56 4.87 -9.53
CA GLU A 282 -22.92 5.08 -10.04
C GLU A 282 -23.36 3.96 -10.99
N SER A 283 -22.41 3.22 -11.57
CA SER A 283 -22.69 2.07 -12.44
C SER A 283 -22.83 0.75 -11.65
N VAL A 284 -22.52 0.77 -10.35
CA VAL A 284 -22.69 -0.38 -9.45
C VAL A 284 -24.13 -0.50 -9.02
N LYS A 285 -24.69 -1.72 -9.02
CA LYS A 285 -26.11 -1.98 -8.71
C LYS A 285 -26.53 -1.51 -7.32
N ILE A 286 -25.68 -1.73 -6.31
CA ILE A 286 -25.80 -1.18 -4.96
C ILE A 286 -24.52 -0.39 -4.70
N GLY A 287 -24.45 0.80 -5.28
CA GLY A 287 -23.31 1.70 -5.20
C GLY A 287 -23.65 2.94 -4.37
N ARG A 288 -22.77 3.27 -3.42
CA ARG A 288 -22.82 4.52 -2.65
C ARG A 288 -21.47 5.19 -2.66
N TYR A 289 -21.43 6.49 -2.47
CA TYR A 289 -20.18 7.19 -2.27
C TYR A 289 -20.33 8.39 -1.35
N HIS A 290 -19.21 8.79 -0.75
CA HIS A 290 -19.07 10.01 0.02
C HIS A 290 -17.90 10.82 -0.55
N LEU A 291 -18.15 12.07 -0.93
CA LEU A 291 -17.10 12.98 -1.41
C LEU A 291 -16.44 13.65 -0.21
N LEU A 292 -15.13 13.46 -0.08
CA LEU A 292 -14.32 14.08 0.95
C LEU A 292 -13.55 15.29 0.38
N HIS A 293 -13.18 16.21 1.26
CA HIS A 293 -12.37 17.37 0.90
C HIS A 293 -10.87 17.17 1.13
N ASN A 294 -10.51 15.98 1.61
CA ASN A 294 -9.16 15.61 2.00
C ASN A 294 -8.38 14.98 0.85
N GLY A 295 -7.07 14.83 1.04
CA GLY A 295 -6.18 14.13 0.13
C GLY A 295 -6.42 12.61 0.08
N HIS A 296 -5.53 11.92 -0.62
CA HIS A 296 -5.66 10.51 -0.99
C HIS A 296 -5.74 9.52 0.19
N TYR A 297 -5.10 9.83 1.33
CA TYR A 297 -5.11 8.99 2.54
C TYR A 297 -6.33 9.30 3.42
N VAL A 298 -7.52 9.08 2.86
CA VAL A 298 -8.80 9.42 3.50
C VAL A 298 -9.00 8.80 4.87
N HIS A 299 -8.48 7.59 5.09
CA HIS A 299 -8.59 6.84 6.35
C HIS A 299 -7.75 7.42 7.51
N ASP A 300 -6.75 8.23 7.21
CA ASP A 300 -6.02 9.01 8.20
C ASP A 300 -6.65 10.39 8.42
N ALA A 301 -7.19 10.97 7.36
CA ALA A 301 -7.78 12.31 7.40
C ALA A 301 -9.13 12.32 8.14
N ASP A 302 -10.07 11.46 7.74
CA ASP A 302 -11.43 11.41 8.29
C ASP A 302 -11.86 10.02 8.84
N PRO A 303 -11.07 9.40 9.75
CA PRO A 303 -11.35 8.04 10.22
C PRO A 303 -12.68 7.91 10.98
N ASP A 304 -13.14 8.96 11.67
CA ASP A 304 -14.38 8.94 12.43
C ASP A 304 -15.61 8.87 11.51
N LEU A 305 -15.65 9.73 10.50
CA LEU A 305 -16.73 9.73 9.51
C LEU A 305 -16.76 8.44 8.72
N ILE A 306 -15.59 7.97 8.27
CA ILE A 306 -15.50 6.72 7.48
C ILE A 306 -15.96 5.53 8.32
N ALA A 307 -15.57 5.45 9.60
CA ALA A 307 -16.03 4.39 10.49
C ALA A 307 -17.54 4.41 10.68
N GLU A 308 -18.12 5.59 11.00
CA GLU A 308 -19.56 5.76 11.20
C GLU A 308 -20.39 5.33 9.97
N GLU A 309 -20.01 5.82 8.79
CA GLU A 309 -20.72 5.51 7.55
C GLU A 309 -20.51 4.05 7.11
N SER A 310 -19.32 3.48 7.37
CA SER A 310 -19.04 2.06 7.11
C SER A 310 -19.90 1.15 7.98
N ILE A 311 -20.06 1.47 9.28
CA ILE A 311 -20.92 0.72 10.19
C ILE A 311 -22.36 0.73 9.69
N LYS A 312 -22.92 1.91 9.37
CA LYS A 312 -24.27 2.03 8.81
C LYS A 312 -24.45 1.21 7.54
N PHE A 313 -23.46 1.23 6.67
CA PHE A 313 -23.51 0.47 5.42
C PHE A 313 -23.48 -1.05 5.64
N ILE A 314 -22.62 -1.52 6.54
CA ILE A 314 -22.52 -2.95 6.88
C ILE A 314 -23.80 -3.45 7.56
N GLU A 315 -24.43 -2.66 8.43
CA GLU A 315 -25.70 -3.02 9.09
C GLU A 315 -26.89 -3.13 8.13
N GLU A 316 -26.77 -2.63 6.90
CA GLU A 316 -27.80 -2.71 5.87
C GLU A 316 -27.59 -3.89 4.88
N LEU A 317 -26.46 -4.61 4.98
CA LEU A 317 -26.16 -5.76 4.12
C LEU A 317 -26.98 -6.98 4.52
#